data_215f5f039a85ae06b8514b85f4eba1ee
#
_entry.id   215f5f039a85ae06b8514b85f4eba1ee
#
_cell.length_a   1.000
_cell.length_b   1.000
_cell.length_c   1.000
_cell.angle_alpha   90.00
_cell.angle_beta   90.00
_cell.angle_gamma   90.00
#
_symmetry.space_group_name_H-M   'P 1'
#
loop_
_entity.id
_entity.type
_entity.pdbx_description
1 polymer ?
#
loop_
_entity_poly.entity_id
_entity_poly.type
_entity_poly.pdbx_seq_one_letter_code
_entity_poly.pdbx_strand_id
1 'polypeptide(L)'
;VRSRGLGDVYKRQANTPGHTRGKQWVRLSQGLDLLDTPGVLWPKFEDQVAALRLAATGAIAGDVFDADTVVPELMRVLARTAPDALREKYGIEDAAADPQILLAHAGKRRGCILPGGAIDYARTQTMILNDFRSGKLGRITLDAVPAEEV
;
A
#
# COMPACT_ATOMS: atom_id res chain seq x y z
N VAL A 1 26.11 -4.29 -32.13
CA VAL A 1 25.53 -4.62 -30.82
C VAL A 1 24.66 -3.43 -30.41
N ARG A 2 23.34 -3.57 -30.51
CA ARG A 2 22.39 -2.52 -30.07
C ARG A 2 22.40 -2.49 -28.53
N SER A 3 22.88 -1.38 -27.97
CA SER A 3 22.74 -1.09 -26.54
C SER A 3 21.25 -0.97 -26.23
N ARG A 4 20.72 -1.93 -25.47
CA ARG A 4 19.38 -1.84 -24.86
C ARG A 4 19.48 -0.80 -23.74
N GLY A 5 18.91 0.38 -23.96
CA GLY A 5 18.89 1.45 -22.97
C GLY A 5 18.05 1.09 -21.74
N LEU A 6 18.28 1.80 -20.63
CA LEU A 6 17.53 1.67 -19.36
C LEU A 6 16.00 1.65 -19.54
N GLY A 7 15.47 2.21 -20.63
CA GLY A 7 14.04 2.20 -20.92
C GLY A 7 13.41 0.82 -21.14
N ASP A 8 14.19 -0.21 -21.52
CA ASP A 8 13.67 -1.56 -21.73
C ASP A 8 13.50 -2.35 -20.42
N VAL A 9 14.20 -1.95 -19.36
CA VAL A 9 14.08 -2.59 -18.03
C VAL A 9 12.75 -2.21 -17.37
N TYR A 10 12.33 -0.95 -17.50
CA TYR A 10 11.07 -0.47 -16.91
C TYR A 10 9.81 -1.04 -17.58
N LYS A 11 9.86 -1.43 -18.84
CA LYS A 11 8.71 -2.00 -19.57
C LYS A 11 8.30 -3.40 -19.09
N ARG A 12 9.16 -4.09 -18.34
CA ARG A 12 8.87 -5.45 -17.83
C ARG A 12 8.45 -5.51 -16.38
N GLN A 13 8.40 -4.39 -15.69
CA GLN A 13 7.90 -4.31 -14.33
C GLN A 13 6.38 -4.21 -14.35
N ALA A 14 5.69 -5.19 -13.81
CA ALA A 14 4.25 -5.13 -13.56
C ALA A 14 4.02 -4.89 -12.08
N ASN A 15 3.13 -3.98 -11.76
CA ASN A 15 2.66 -3.75 -10.39
C ASN A 15 1.63 -4.82 -9.99
N THR A 16 2.00 -6.10 -10.21
CA THR A 16 1.14 -7.25 -9.97
C THR A 16 1.93 -8.29 -9.19
N PRO A 17 1.44 -8.73 -8.03
CA PRO A 17 2.07 -9.78 -7.24
C PRO A 17 2.25 -11.06 -8.07
N GLY A 18 3.39 -11.75 -7.90
CA GLY A 18 3.67 -13.00 -8.60
C GLY A 18 4.04 -12.88 -10.08
N HIS A 19 4.38 -11.67 -10.56
CA HIS A 19 4.76 -11.47 -11.96
C HIS A 19 6.07 -12.19 -12.34
N THR A 20 7.03 -12.25 -11.43
CA THR A 20 8.32 -12.95 -11.63
C THR A 20 8.11 -14.45 -11.40
N ARG A 21 8.16 -15.25 -12.47
CA ARG A 21 7.95 -16.71 -12.41
C ARG A 21 9.22 -17.53 -12.25
N GLY A 22 10.40 -16.90 -12.36
CA GLY A 22 11.70 -17.59 -12.23
C GLY A 22 12.81 -16.61 -11.92
N LYS A 23 13.92 -17.10 -11.37
CA LYS A 23 15.11 -16.27 -11.13
C LYS A 23 15.61 -15.68 -12.44
N GLN A 24 15.89 -14.39 -12.46
CA GLN A 24 16.47 -13.72 -13.63
C GLN A 24 17.53 -12.73 -13.20
N TRP A 25 18.61 -12.65 -14.03
CA TRP A 25 19.63 -11.66 -13.83
C TRP A 25 19.34 -10.42 -14.68
N VAL A 26 19.34 -9.26 -14.04
CA VAL A 26 19.15 -7.96 -14.69
C VAL A 26 20.44 -7.17 -14.55
N ARG A 27 21.09 -6.88 -15.68
CA ARG A 27 22.29 -6.05 -15.70
C ARG A 27 21.89 -4.58 -15.56
N LEU A 28 22.29 -3.94 -14.47
CA LEU A 28 22.02 -2.54 -14.19
C LEU A 28 23.10 -1.62 -14.74
N SER A 29 24.38 -2.03 -14.64
CA SER A 29 25.53 -1.32 -15.18
C SER A 29 26.71 -2.26 -15.43
N GLN A 30 27.85 -1.73 -15.93
CA GLN A 30 29.07 -2.52 -15.99
C GLN A 30 29.50 -2.89 -14.57
N GLY A 31 29.53 -4.20 -14.29
CA GLY A 31 29.96 -4.75 -13.00
C GLY A 31 28.86 -4.81 -11.91
N LEU A 32 27.62 -4.44 -12.24
CA LEU A 32 26.48 -4.57 -11.30
C LEU A 32 25.34 -5.34 -11.95
N ASP A 33 25.15 -6.57 -11.51
CA ASP A 33 24.04 -7.43 -11.89
C ASP A 33 23.11 -7.64 -10.69
N LEU A 34 21.81 -7.47 -10.91
CA LEU A 34 20.76 -7.75 -9.92
C LEU A 34 20.16 -9.12 -10.19
N LEU A 35 20.11 -9.97 -9.18
CA LEU A 35 19.34 -11.21 -9.24
C LEU A 35 17.91 -10.93 -8.78
N ASP A 36 16.98 -10.91 -9.73
CA ASP A 36 15.55 -10.86 -9.42
C ASP A 36 15.06 -12.29 -9.13
N THR A 37 14.53 -12.48 -7.94
CA THR A 37 13.97 -13.75 -7.50
C THR A 37 12.45 -13.61 -7.34
N PRO A 38 11.68 -14.68 -7.65
CA PRO A 38 10.24 -14.66 -7.37
C PRO A 38 9.99 -14.36 -5.91
N GLY A 39 9.03 -13.45 -5.65
CA GLY A 39 8.55 -13.20 -4.30
C GLY A 39 7.95 -14.48 -3.72
N VAL A 40 8.41 -14.86 -2.54
CA VAL A 40 7.88 -16.02 -1.80
C VAL A 40 7.08 -15.48 -0.63
N LEU A 41 5.76 -15.66 -0.68
CA LEU A 41 4.88 -15.39 0.45
C LEU A 41 4.58 -16.70 1.18
N TRP A 42 4.40 -16.63 2.50
CA TRP A 42 3.92 -17.76 3.29
C TRP A 42 2.55 -18.19 2.80
N PRO A 43 2.30 -19.50 2.63
CA PRO A 43 0.98 -20.00 2.19
C PRO A 43 -0.12 -19.69 3.21
N LYS A 44 0.22 -19.44 4.47
CA LYS A 44 -0.70 -19.07 5.52
C LYS A 44 -0.03 -18.07 6.47
N PHE A 45 -0.70 -16.96 6.70
CA PHE A 45 -0.26 -15.96 7.68
C PHE A 45 -0.83 -16.32 9.06
N GLU A 46 0.05 -16.52 10.04
CA GLU A 46 -0.35 -16.70 11.44
C GLU A 46 -0.78 -15.36 12.05
N ASP A 47 -0.06 -14.28 11.71
CA ASP A 47 -0.40 -12.92 12.09
C ASP A 47 -1.27 -12.25 11.01
N GLN A 48 -2.57 -12.15 11.31
CA GLN A 48 -3.55 -11.51 10.42
C GLN A 48 -3.30 -10.01 10.25
N VAL A 49 -2.77 -9.34 11.27
CA VAL A 49 -2.48 -7.89 11.20
C VAL A 49 -1.32 -7.64 10.24
N ALA A 50 -0.25 -8.44 10.33
CA ALA A 50 0.85 -8.38 9.38
C ALA A 50 0.38 -8.66 7.94
N ALA A 51 -0.52 -9.63 7.76
CA ALA A 51 -1.10 -9.95 6.46
C ALA A 51 -1.89 -8.76 5.86
N LEU A 52 -2.71 -8.07 6.67
CA LEU A 52 -3.44 -6.88 6.24
C LEU A 52 -2.50 -5.73 5.87
N ARG A 53 -1.41 -5.54 6.60
CA ARG A 53 -0.38 -4.53 6.27
C ARG A 53 0.33 -4.85 4.96
N LEU A 54 0.70 -6.10 4.71
CA LEU A 54 1.25 -6.55 3.44
C LEU A 54 0.25 -6.38 2.29
N ALA A 55 -1.03 -6.66 2.51
CA ALA A 55 -2.08 -6.42 1.53
C ALA A 55 -2.22 -4.91 1.22
N ALA A 56 -2.12 -4.04 2.22
CA ALA A 56 -2.15 -2.59 2.04
C ALA A 56 -1.03 -2.10 1.11
N THR A 57 0.18 -2.68 1.21
CA THR A 57 1.31 -2.34 0.31
C THR A 57 1.12 -2.86 -1.12
N GLY A 58 0.21 -3.78 -1.35
CA GLY A 58 0.02 -4.46 -2.64
C GLY A 58 0.96 -5.66 -2.85
N ALA A 59 1.68 -6.11 -1.82
CA ALA A 59 2.52 -7.29 -1.88
C ALA A 59 1.72 -8.60 -2.00
N ILE A 60 0.46 -8.57 -1.59
CA ILE A 60 -0.51 -9.67 -1.73
C ILE A 60 -1.55 -9.29 -2.77
N ALA A 61 -1.95 -10.23 -3.61
CA ALA A 61 -2.98 -10.01 -4.62
C ALA A 61 -4.32 -9.57 -3.99
N GLY A 62 -5.00 -8.63 -4.65
CA GLY A 62 -6.20 -7.98 -4.11
C GLY A 62 -7.44 -8.88 -3.98
N ASP A 63 -7.39 -10.11 -4.51
CA ASP A 63 -8.42 -11.14 -4.40
C ASP A 63 -8.30 -11.97 -3.10
N VAL A 64 -7.16 -11.85 -2.39
CA VAL A 64 -6.92 -12.59 -1.13
C VAL A 64 -7.50 -11.85 0.09
N PHE A 65 -7.54 -10.53 0.06
CA PHE A 65 -8.03 -9.70 1.16
C PHE A 65 -9.00 -8.63 0.65
N ASP A 66 -10.13 -8.52 1.34
CA ASP A 66 -11.13 -7.50 1.07
C ASP A 66 -10.64 -6.10 1.53
N ALA A 67 -10.88 -5.09 0.70
CA ALA A 67 -10.59 -3.71 1.02
C ALA A 67 -11.32 -3.21 2.28
N ASP A 68 -12.50 -3.76 2.55
CA ASP A 68 -13.29 -3.49 3.76
C ASP A 68 -12.56 -3.88 5.06
N THR A 69 -11.60 -4.80 4.96
CA THR A 69 -10.76 -5.22 6.10
C THR A 69 -9.41 -4.52 6.10
N VAL A 70 -8.79 -4.40 4.93
CA VAL A 70 -7.44 -3.84 4.77
C VAL A 70 -7.41 -2.35 5.08
N VAL A 71 -8.36 -1.58 4.55
CA VAL A 71 -8.29 -0.12 4.64
C VAL A 71 -8.57 0.41 6.04
N PRO A 72 -9.52 -0.12 6.83
CA PRO A 72 -9.66 0.26 8.23
C PRO A 72 -8.39 0.00 9.06
N GLU A 73 -7.70 -1.13 8.85
CA GLU A 73 -6.42 -1.38 9.54
C GLU A 73 -5.34 -0.39 9.09
N LEU A 74 -5.24 -0.11 7.80
CA LEU A 74 -4.34 0.93 7.29
C LEU A 74 -4.65 2.28 7.95
N MET A 75 -5.91 2.67 8.06
CA MET A 75 -6.31 3.93 8.70
C MET A 75 -5.92 3.97 10.19
N ARG A 76 -6.02 2.84 10.92
CA ARG A 76 -5.54 2.76 12.31
C ARG A 76 -4.03 2.99 12.42
N VAL A 77 -3.26 2.40 11.50
CA VAL A 77 -1.80 2.61 11.48
C VAL A 77 -1.49 4.05 11.12
N LEU A 78 -2.10 4.62 10.08
CA LEU A 78 -1.90 6.01 9.67
C LEU A 78 -2.26 7.01 10.78
N ALA A 79 -3.34 6.76 11.50
CA ALA A 79 -3.78 7.58 12.62
C ALA A 79 -2.70 7.69 13.73
N ARG A 80 -1.94 6.62 13.96
CA ARG A 80 -0.88 6.57 14.96
C ARG A 80 0.46 7.08 14.45
N THR A 81 0.81 6.77 13.20
CA THR A 81 2.16 6.99 12.67
C THR A 81 2.29 8.23 11.81
N ALA A 82 1.20 8.69 11.22
CA ALA A 82 1.18 9.81 10.28
C ALA A 82 -0.11 10.67 10.38
N PRO A 83 -0.50 11.16 11.60
CA PRO A 83 -1.73 11.95 11.76
C PRO A 83 -1.70 13.24 10.94
N ASP A 84 -0.53 13.86 10.79
CA ASP A 84 -0.37 15.07 9.99
C ASP A 84 -0.65 14.83 8.50
N ALA A 85 -0.26 13.68 7.97
CA ALA A 85 -0.60 13.30 6.59
C ALA A 85 -2.12 13.14 6.39
N LEU A 86 -2.82 12.59 7.38
CA LEU A 86 -4.29 12.48 7.36
C LEU A 86 -4.95 13.87 7.41
N ARG A 87 -4.42 14.78 8.24
CA ARG A 87 -4.91 16.15 8.33
C ARG A 87 -4.71 16.89 7.01
N GLU A 88 -3.50 16.89 6.49
CA GLU A 88 -3.16 17.60 5.25
C GLU A 88 -3.94 17.07 4.05
N LYS A 89 -3.98 15.74 3.90
CA LYS A 89 -4.54 15.10 2.71
C LYS A 89 -6.06 15.01 2.72
N TYR A 90 -6.63 14.70 3.87
CA TYR A 90 -8.06 14.41 4.01
C TYR A 90 -8.80 15.37 4.95
N GLY A 91 -8.11 16.31 5.60
CA GLY A 91 -8.70 17.26 6.55
C GLY A 91 -9.18 16.60 7.83
N ILE A 92 -8.56 15.49 8.23
CA ILE A 92 -8.90 14.75 9.45
C ILE A 92 -8.17 15.38 10.63
N GLU A 93 -8.89 16.07 11.50
CA GLU A 93 -8.34 16.73 12.69
C GLU A 93 -8.22 15.76 13.88
N ASP A 94 -9.23 14.91 14.07
CA ASP A 94 -9.24 13.88 15.12
C ASP A 94 -8.86 12.52 14.52
N ALA A 95 -7.58 12.21 14.57
CA ALA A 95 -7.06 10.91 14.12
C ALA A 95 -7.38 9.76 15.10
N ALA A 96 -7.86 10.06 16.32
CA ALA A 96 -8.23 9.03 17.30
C ALA A 96 -9.65 8.46 17.07
N ALA A 97 -10.41 9.05 16.14
CA ALA A 97 -11.74 8.58 15.80
C ALA A 97 -11.73 7.15 15.22
N ASP A 98 -12.89 6.50 15.24
CA ASP A 98 -13.06 5.19 14.63
C ASP A 98 -12.66 5.18 13.16
N PRO A 99 -11.96 4.15 12.66
CA PRO A 99 -11.53 4.06 11.26
C PRO A 99 -12.63 4.24 10.23
N GLN A 100 -13.85 3.83 10.53
CA GLN A 100 -14.99 4.03 9.63
C GLN A 100 -15.40 5.51 9.54
N ILE A 101 -15.27 6.25 10.65
CA ILE A 101 -15.48 7.70 10.68
C ILE A 101 -14.38 8.40 9.87
N LEU A 102 -13.13 7.98 10.05
CA LEU A 102 -12.00 8.51 9.27
C LEU A 102 -12.19 8.27 7.77
N LEU A 103 -12.64 7.07 7.38
CA LEU A 103 -12.97 6.72 6.00
C LEU A 103 -14.08 7.61 5.43
N ALA A 104 -15.18 7.77 6.16
CA ALA A 104 -16.29 8.62 5.73
C ALA A 104 -15.83 10.07 5.54
N HIS A 105 -15.02 10.58 6.45
CA HIS A 105 -14.46 11.93 6.36
C HIS A 105 -13.56 12.09 5.13
N ALA A 106 -12.62 11.16 4.92
CA ALA A 106 -11.75 11.15 3.74
C ALA A 106 -12.56 11.11 2.44
N GLY A 107 -13.57 10.25 2.37
CA GLY A 107 -14.46 10.12 1.22
C GLY A 107 -15.21 11.42 0.92
N LYS A 108 -15.80 12.03 1.94
CA LYS A 108 -16.49 13.31 1.82
C LYS A 108 -15.54 14.42 1.35
N ARG A 109 -14.37 14.53 1.97
CA ARG A 109 -13.37 15.56 1.63
C ARG A 109 -12.87 15.43 0.19
N ARG A 110 -12.78 14.21 -0.33
CA ARG A 110 -12.26 13.92 -1.67
C ARG A 110 -13.35 13.74 -2.73
N GLY A 111 -14.61 13.99 -2.39
CA GLY A 111 -15.72 13.92 -3.33
C GLY A 111 -16.08 12.50 -3.77
N CYS A 112 -15.78 11.48 -2.95
CA CYS A 112 -16.22 10.11 -3.16
C CYS A 112 -17.67 9.97 -2.66
N ILE A 113 -18.61 10.55 -3.41
CA ILE A 113 -20.03 10.64 -3.05
C ILE A 113 -20.86 9.98 -4.14
N LEU A 114 -21.81 9.16 -3.74
CA LEU A 114 -22.83 8.57 -4.60
C LEU A 114 -23.96 9.57 -4.92
N PRO A 115 -24.71 9.35 -6.01
CA PRO A 115 -25.98 10.05 -6.20
C PRO A 115 -26.87 9.89 -4.95
N GLY A 116 -27.36 10.98 -4.39
CA GLY A 116 -28.12 10.98 -3.13
C GLY A 116 -27.29 11.34 -1.89
N GLY A 117 -25.97 11.60 -2.03
CA GLY A 117 -25.15 12.17 -0.96
C GLY A 117 -24.48 11.16 -0.01
N ALA A 118 -24.71 9.87 -0.21
CA ALA A 118 -24.02 8.83 0.56
C ALA A 118 -22.54 8.71 0.17
N ILE A 119 -21.69 8.24 1.11
CA ILE A 119 -20.27 8.00 0.84
C ILE A 119 -20.12 6.77 -0.07
N ASP A 120 -19.34 6.92 -1.13
CA ASP A 120 -18.86 5.82 -1.95
C ASP A 120 -17.62 5.20 -1.28
N TYR A 121 -17.86 4.21 -0.41
CA TYR A 121 -16.79 3.54 0.33
C TYR A 121 -15.82 2.80 -0.58
N ALA A 122 -16.28 2.12 -1.62
CA ALA A 122 -15.42 1.37 -2.54
C ALA A 122 -14.43 2.32 -3.26
N ARG A 123 -14.92 3.45 -3.74
CA ARG A 123 -14.09 4.48 -4.35
C ARG A 123 -13.15 5.14 -3.32
N THR A 124 -13.61 5.37 -2.10
CA THR A 124 -12.81 5.94 -1.01
C THR A 124 -11.65 5.01 -0.65
N GLN A 125 -11.89 3.73 -0.47
CA GLN A 125 -10.90 2.73 -0.15
C GLN A 125 -9.84 2.60 -1.25
N THR A 126 -10.29 2.52 -2.51
CA THR A 126 -9.38 2.50 -3.66
C THR A 126 -8.50 3.73 -3.71
N MET A 127 -9.06 4.90 -3.45
CA MET A 127 -8.32 6.17 -3.42
C MET A 127 -7.26 6.17 -2.31
N ILE A 128 -7.60 5.74 -1.09
CA ILE A 128 -6.68 5.70 0.06
C ILE A 128 -5.53 4.73 -0.21
N LEU A 129 -5.82 3.53 -0.71
CA LEU A 129 -4.79 2.55 -1.08
C LEU A 129 -3.85 3.10 -2.15
N ASN A 130 -4.37 3.77 -3.16
CA ASN A 130 -3.58 4.38 -4.21
C ASN A 130 -2.71 5.53 -3.68
N ASP A 131 -3.25 6.39 -2.82
CA ASP A 131 -2.49 7.49 -2.21
C ASP A 131 -1.37 6.95 -1.30
N PHE A 132 -1.63 5.88 -0.54
CA PHE A 132 -0.63 5.19 0.27
C PHE A 132 0.47 4.55 -0.59
N ARG A 133 0.11 3.70 -1.54
CA ARG A 133 1.04 2.97 -2.42
C ARG A 133 1.88 3.88 -3.31
N SER A 134 1.34 5.02 -3.70
CA SER A 134 2.07 6.02 -4.49
C SER A 134 2.92 6.98 -3.66
N GLY A 135 2.99 6.81 -2.32
CA GLY A 135 3.79 7.65 -1.43
C GLY A 135 3.23 9.06 -1.21
N LYS A 136 2.00 9.34 -1.63
CA LYS A 136 1.36 10.67 -1.46
C LYS A 136 1.01 11.01 -0.02
N LEU A 137 1.07 10.03 0.88
CA LEU A 137 0.91 10.20 2.33
C LEU A 137 2.27 10.33 3.05
N GLY A 138 3.38 10.39 2.30
CA GLY A 138 4.72 10.42 2.84
C GLY A 138 5.36 9.03 2.98
N ARG A 139 6.51 9.00 3.66
CA ARG A 139 7.23 7.75 3.96
C ARG A 139 6.71 7.18 5.27
N ILE A 140 5.98 6.08 5.19
CA ILE A 140 5.27 5.49 6.33
C ILE A 140 5.77 4.07 6.53
N THR A 141 6.13 3.74 7.78
CA THR A 141 6.43 2.38 8.22
C THR A 141 5.17 1.80 8.87
N LEU A 142 4.73 0.64 8.39
CA LEU A 142 3.54 -0.02 8.93
C LEU A 142 3.82 -0.82 10.20
N ASP A 143 5.07 -1.22 10.43
CA ASP A 143 5.47 -1.99 11.60
C ASP A 143 6.17 -1.11 12.64
N ALA A 144 5.88 -1.38 13.90
CA ALA A 144 6.65 -0.80 15.00
C ALA A 144 7.96 -1.57 15.14
N VAL A 145 9.07 -0.84 15.34
CA VAL A 145 10.32 -1.47 15.78
C VAL A 145 10.08 -1.99 17.19
N PRO A 146 10.34 -3.28 17.46
CA PRO A 146 10.28 -3.79 18.84
C PRO A 146 11.17 -2.92 19.73
N ALA A 147 10.67 -2.49 20.87
CA ALA A 147 11.54 -1.91 21.89
C ALA A 147 12.57 -2.99 22.24
N GLU A 148 13.86 -2.69 22.02
CA GLU A 148 14.91 -3.58 22.52
C GLU A 148 14.70 -3.70 24.02
N GLU A 149 14.49 -4.93 24.49
CA GLU A 149 14.57 -5.22 25.91
C GLU A 149 16.04 -4.99 26.32
N VAL A 150 16.30 -3.82 26.94
CA VAL A 150 17.57 -3.46 27.52
C VAL A 150 17.70 -4.13 28.87
#